data_bba9e21430fe536dd812309738f9acd0
#
_entry.id   bba9e21430fe536dd812309738f9acd0
#
_cell.length_a   1.000
_cell.length_b   1.000
_cell.length_c   1.000
_cell.angle_alpha   90.00
_cell.angle_beta   90.00
_cell.angle_gamma   90.00
#
_symmetry.space_group_name_H-M   'P 1'
#
loop_
_entity.id
_entity.type
_entity.pdbx_description
1 polymer ?
#
loop_
_entity_poly.entity_id
_entity_poly.type
_entity_poly.pdbx_seq_one_letter_code
_entity_poly.pdbx_strand_id
1 'polypeptide(L)'
;RATSFQERRDFVVKALNEIDGIECLNPDGAFYVFPSCKGLMGKKDSNGNELKTDTDFVQSLLENSGIAVVQGSAFGLEGFFRISYATSMENLKKALEKISTFCKSLN
;
A
#
# COMPACT_ATOMS: atom_id res chain seq x y z
N ARG A 1 -2.81 -24.73 -8.85
CA ARG A 1 -1.66 -24.19 -9.57
C ARG A 1 -1.07 -22.98 -8.84
N ALA A 2 0.25 -22.98 -8.65
CA ALA A 2 0.94 -21.89 -7.97
C ALA A 2 1.12 -20.70 -8.91
N THR A 3 0.89 -19.50 -8.39
CA THR A 3 1.13 -18.27 -9.13
C THR A 3 2.60 -17.87 -8.97
N SER A 4 3.25 -17.46 -10.06
CA SER A 4 4.64 -17.05 -10.01
C SER A 4 4.82 -15.72 -9.26
N PHE A 5 6.04 -15.46 -8.78
CA PHE A 5 6.34 -14.17 -8.17
C PHE A 5 6.15 -13.01 -9.15
N GLN A 6 6.49 -13.21 -10.41
CA GLN A 6 6.31 -12.18 -11.43
C GLN A 6 4.83 -11.83 -11.63
N GLU A 7 3.96 -12.83 -11.69
CA GLU A 7 2.52 -12.60 -11.82
C GLU A 7 1.97 -11.84 -10.62
N ARG A 8 2.39 -12.20 -9.41
CA ARG A 8 1.96 -11.53 -8.19
C ARG A 8 2.47 -10.09 -8.14
N ARG A 9 3.74 -9.88 -8.50
CA ARG A 9 4.32 -8.53 -8.58
C ARG A 9 3.54 -7.66 -9.55
N ASP A 10 3.30 -8.17 -10.75
CA ASP A 10 2.60 -7.40 -11.79
C ASP A 10 1.17 -7.07 -11.34
N PHE A 11 0.49 -7.99 -10.69
CA PHE A 11 -0.83 -7.73 -10.13
C PHE A 11 -0.79 -6.62 -9.10
N VAL A 12 0.14 -6.69 -8.14
CA VAL A 12 0.25 -5.72 -7.06
C VAL A 12 0.57 -4.33 -7.60
N VAL A 13 1.53 -4.23 -8.51
CA VAL A 13 1.92 -2.94 -9.10
C VAL A 13 0.73 -2.31 -9.84
N LYS A 14 0.04 -3.10 -10.64
CA LYS A 14 -1.13 -2.61 -11.37
C LYS A 14 -2.24 -2.15 -10.43
N ALA A 15 -2.56 -2.97 -9.44
CA ALA A 15 -3.63 -2.66 -8.49
C ALA A 15 -3.31 -1.40 -7.69
N LEU A 16 -2.06 -1.23 -7.26
CA LEU A 16 -1.66 -0.02 -6.53
C LEU A 16 -1.77 1.23 -7.40
N ASN A 17 -1.35 1.14 -8.66
CA ASN A 17 -1.42 2.29 -9.58
C ASN A 17 -2.85 2.66 -9.98
N GLU A 18 -3.81 1.81 -9.72
CA GLU A 18 -5.22 2.12 -9.95
C GLU A 18 -5.86 2.87 -8.79
N ILE A 19 -5.14 3.02 -7.67
CA ILE A 19 -5.62 3.76 -6.51
C ILE A 19 -5.18 5.23 -6.62
N ASP A 20 -6.13 6.16 -6.61
CA ASP A 20 -5.81 7.59 -6.64
C ASP A 20 -4.97 7.98 -5.43
N GLY A 21 -3.86 8.65 -5.68
CA GLY A 21 -2.93 9.08 -4.64
C GLY A 21 -1.81 8.11 -4.36
N ILE A 22 -1.87 6.90 -4.92
CA ILE A 22 -0.81 5.89 -4.81
C ILE A 22 -0.10 5.79 -6.16
N GLU A 23 1.22 5.73 -6.12
CA GLU A 23 2.02 5.51 -7.32
C GLU A 23 3.07 4.45 -7.02
N CYS A 24 3.14 3.43 -7.86
CA CYS A 24 4.08 2.33 -7.67
C CYS A 24 4.85 2.08 -8.96
N LEU A 25 6.18 2.24 -8.90
CA LEU A 25 7.05 1.91 -10.02
C LEU A 25 7.37 0.42 -9.99
N ASN A 26 7.76 -0.13 -11.13
CA ASN A 26 8.16 -1.52 -11.20
C ASN A 26 9.37 -1.75 -10.29
N PRO A 27 9.32 -2.74 -9.40
CA PRO A 27 10.41 -2.98 -8.48
C PRO A 27 11.59 -3.67 -9.18
N ASP A 28 12.78 -3.35 -8.72
CA ASP A 28 14.00 -4.02 -9.18
C ASP A 28 14.39 -5.18 -8.27
N GLY A 29 13.73 -5.31 -7.12
CA GLY A 29 14.08 -6.30 -6.12
C GLY A 29 13.07 -7.42 -6.00
N ALA A 30 13.37 -8.37 -5.12
CA ALA A 30 12.54 -9.54 -4.86
C ALA A 30 11.59 -9.29 -3.69
N PHE A 31 10.34 -9.72 -3.83
CA PHE A 31 9.34 -9.87 -2.78
C PHE A 31 8.67 -8.61 -2.24
N TYR A 32 9.18 -7.42 -2.54
CA TYR A 32 8.64 -6.17 -2.01
C TYR A 32 8.44 -5.13 -3.09
N VAL A 33 7.41 -4.29 -2.93
CA VAL A 33 7.25 -3.05 -3.70
C VAL A 33 7.20 -1.88 -2.72
N PHE A 34 7.56 -0.69 -3.20
CA PHE A 34 7.59 0.54 -2.41
C PHE A 34 6.72 1.62 -3.09
N PRO A 35 5.41 1.52 -2.96
CA PRO A 35 4.54 2.55 -3.54
C PRO A 35 4.62 3.86 -2.76
N SER A 36 4.44 4.97 -3.48
CA SER A 36 4.32 6.29 -2.89
C SER A 36 2.89 6.51 -2.40
N CYS A 37 2.74 7.04 -1.20
CA CYS A 37 1.45 7.50 -0.69
C CYS A 37 1.40 9.02 -0.56
N LYS A 38 2.33 9.74 -1.21
CA LYS A 38 2.43 11.19 -1.13
C LYS A 38 1.16 11.90 -1.60
N GLY A 39 0.46 11.32 -2.57
CA GLY A 39 -0.79 11.87 -3.07
C GLY A 39 -1.95 11.83 -2.08
N LEU A 40 -1.79 11.13 -0.95
CA LEU A 40 -2.81 11.04 0.08
C LEU A 40 -2.50 11.93 1.29
N MET A 41 -1.34 12.57 1.31
CA MET A 41 -0.96 13.42 2.43
C MET A 41 -1.88 14.63 2.53
N GLY A 42 -2.25 14.99 3.75
CA GLY A 42 -3.20 16.05 4.02
C GLY A 42 -4.65 15.60 4.10
N LYS A 43 -4.94 14.39 3.68
CA LYS A 43 -6.29 13.82 3.81
C LYS A 43 -6.52 13.31 5.23
N LYS A 44 -7.80 13.12 5.57
CA LYS A 44 -8.19 12.63 6.90
C LYS A 44 -8.88 11.28 6.75
N ASP A 45 -8.64 10.40 7.74
CA ASP A 45 -9.34 9.12 7.80
C ASP A 45 -10.73 9.28 8.43
N SER A 46 -11.48 8.20 8.54
CA SER A 46 -12.84 8.22 9.08
C SER A 46 -12.88 8.60 10.56
N ASN A 47 -11.76 8.51 11.25
CA ASN A 47 -11.65 8.91 12.66
C ASN A 47 -11.22 10.38 12.83
N GLY A 48 -11.05 11.10 11.72
CA GLY A 48 -10.64 12.51 11.74
C GLY A 48 -9.14 12.72 11.86
N ASN A 49 -8.34 11.67 11.78
CA ASN A 49 -6.89 11.78 11.86
C ASN A 49 -6.32 12.22 10.52
N GLU A 50 -5.56 13.29 10.53
CA GLU A 50 -4.91 13.78 9.31
C GLU A 50 -3.65 12.97 9.02
N LEU A 51 -3.49 12.56 7.75
CA LEU A 51 -2.32 11.83 7.30
C LEU A 51 -1.23 12.83 6.90
N LYS A 52 -0.25 13.00 7.75
CA LYS A 52 0.87 13.94 7.52
C LYS A 52 2.11 13.25 7.01
N THR A 53 2.31 11.98 7.39
CA THR A 53 3.51 11.21 7.08
C THR A 53 3.14 9.80 6.63
N ASP A 54 4.13 9.10 6.06
CA ASP A 54 3.95 7.68 5.72
C ASP A 54 3.65 6.84 6.97
N THR A 55 4.21 7.20 8.12
CA THR A 55 3.90 6.51 9.38
C THR A 55 2.43 6.67 9.74
N ASP A 56 1.86 7.88 9.57
CA ASP A 56 0.44 8.12 9.81
C ASP A 56 -0.42 7.27 8.88
N PHE A 57 -0.04 7.19 7.60
CA PHE A 57 -0.74 6.37 6.62
C PHE A 57 -0.75 4.90 7.05
N VAL A 58 0.42 4.37 7.39
CA VAL A 58 0.58 2.96 7.78
C VAL A 58 -0.26 2.64 9.02
N GLN A 59 -0.22 3.52 10.01
CA GLN A 59 -0.97 3.32 11.25
C GLN A 59 -2.48 3.38 11.00
N SER A 60 -2.95 4.35 10.23
CA SER A 60 -4.36 4.49 9.91
C SER A 60 -4.87 3.30 9.08
N LEU A 61 -4.08 2.84 8.13
CA LEU A 61 -4.40 1.68 7.32
C LEU A 61 -4.60 0.45 8.21
N LEU A 62 -3.68 0.22 9.15
CA LEU A 62 -3.79 -0.91 10.06
C LEU A 62 -5.05 -0.82 10.93
N GLU A 63 -5.29 0.35 11.52
CA GLU A 63 -6.43 0.55 12.42
C GLU A 63 -7.77 0.40 11.69
N ASN A 64 -7.87 0.89 10.46
CA ASN A 64 -9.13 0.94 9.73
C ASN A 64 -9.38 -0.26 8.82
N SER A 65 -8.34 -0.95 8.38
CA SER A 65 -8.50 -2.08 7.44
C SER A 65 -7.93 -3.39 7.93
N GLY A 66 -7.09 -3.36 8.98
CA GLY A 66 -6.40 -4.55 9.46
C GLY A 66 -5.21 -4.96 8.59
N ILE A 67 -4.85 -4.17 7.60
CA ILE A 67 -3.72 -4.48 6.72
C ILE A 67 -2.44 -3.85 7.28
N ALA A 68 -1.43 -4.70 7.51
CA ALA A 68 -0.13 -4.27 8.03
C ALA A 68 0.86 -4.10 6.88
N VAL A 69 1.41 -2.91 6.76
CA VAL A 69 2.52 -2.61 5.84
C VAL A 69 3.60 -1.89 6.63
N VAL A 70 4.75 -1.62 6.02
CA VAL A 70 5.84 -0.97 6.72
C VAL A 70 6.08 0.42 6.13
N GLN A 71 6.19 1.44 6.99
CA GLN A 71 6.45 2.80 6.55
C GLN A 71 7.83 2.90 5.88
N GLY A 72 7.88 3.62 4.76
CA GLY A 72 9.12 3.79 4.00
C GLY A 72 10.18 4.55 4.78
N SER A 73 9.78 5.42 5.72
CA SER A 73 10.73 6.17 6.55
C SER A 73 11.67 5.26 7.33
N ALA A 74 11.25 4.01 7.64
CA ALA A 74 12.12 3.03 8.29
C ALA A 74 13.30 2.63 7.40
N PHE A 75 13.22 2.92 6.11
CA PHE A 75 14.25 2.59 5.11
C PHE A 75 14.80 3.86 4.43
N GLY A 76 14.52 5.04 5.00
CA GLY A 76 14.94 6.30 4.40
C GLY A 76 14.06 6.77 3.23
N LEU A 77 12.87 6.20 3.08
CA LEU A 77 11.96 6.51 1.97
C LEU A 77 10.67 7.16 2.49
N GLU A 78 10.77 8.39 2.97
CA GLU A 78 9.61 9.13 3.48
C GLU A 78 8.56 9.34 2.37
N GLY A 79 7.29 9.13 2.73
CA GLY A 79 6.19 9.24 1.78
C GLY A 79 5.92 7.97 1.00
N PHE A 80 6.61 6.88 1.35
CA PHE A 80 6.44 5.56 0.72
C PHE A 80 6.06 4.54 1.78
N PHE A 81 5.59 3.37 1.33
CA PHE A 81 5.41 2.24 2.24
C PHE A 81 5.84 0.97 1.51
N ARG A 82 6.18 -0.06 2.29
CA ARG A 82 6.64 -1.32 1.73
C ARG A 82 5.55 -2.37 1.89
N ILE A 83 5.24 -3.07 0.82
CA ILE A 83 4.31 -4.20 0.85
C ILE A 83 4.97 -5.42 0.23
N SER A 84 4.82 -6.58 0.89
CA SER A 84 5.34 -7.85 0.38
C SER A 84 4.34 -8.51 -0.56
N TYR A 85 4.84 -9.09 -1.66
CA TYR A 85 3.99 -9.92 -2.52
C TYR A 85 4.37 -11.41 -2.41
N ALA A 86 5.09 -11.78 -1.36
CA ALA A 86 5.48 -13.16 -1.07
C ALA A 86 4.37 -13.90 -0.32
N THR A 87 3.18 -13.94 -0.90
CA THR A 87 2.02 -14.64 -0.36
C THR A 87 1.16 -15.11 -1.54
N SER A 88 0.03 -15.77 -1.27
CA SER A 88 -0.84 -16.26 -2.34
C SER A 88 -1.50 -15.12 -3.09
N MET A 89 -1.85 -15.36 -4.35
CA MET A 89 -2.59 -14.37 -5.15
C MET A 89 -3.94 -14.04 -4.49
N GLU A 90 -4.59 -15.02 -3.88
CA GLU A 90 -5.86 -14.80 -3.18
C GLU A 90 -5.70 -13.81 -2.04
N ASN A 91 -4.65 -13.97 -1.22
CA ASN A 91 -4.37 -13.04 -0.12
C ASN A 91 -4.02 -11.65 -0.64
N LEU A 92 -3.28 -11.56 -1.74
CA LEU A 92 -2.94 -10.27 -2.35
C LEU A 92 -4.17 -9.55 -2.85
N LYS A 93 -5.09 -10.25 -3.51
CA LYS A 93 -6.33 -9.65 -3.99
C LYS A 93 -7.14 -9.07 -2.84
N LYS A 94 -7.25 -9.80 -1.73
CA LYS A 94 -7.97 -9.32 -0.54
C LYS A 94 -7.29 -8.10 0.06
N ALA A 95 -5.97 -8.14 0.18
CA ALA A 95 -5.21 -7.03 0.75
C ALA A 95 -5.34 -5.77 -0.10
N LEU A 96 -5.16 -5.88 -1.41
CA LEU A 96 -5.25 -4.74 -2.32
C LEU A 96 -6.66 -4.15 -2.36
N GLU A 97 -7.69 -4.99 -2.25
CA GLU A 97 -9.07 -4.53 -2.18
C GLU A 97 -9.28 -3.69 -0.91
N LYS A 98 -8.78 -4.15 0.23
CA LYS A 98 -8.88 -3.41 1.49
C LYS A 98 -8.10 -2.10 1.45
N ILE A 99 -6.91 -2.11 0.87
CA ILE A 99 -6.11 -0.89 0.72
C ILE A 99 -6.87 0.11 -0.16
N SER A 100 -7.43 -0.35 -1.27
CA SER A 100 -8.20 0.50 -2.17
C SER A 100 -9.41 1.11 -1.47
N THR A 101 -10.16 0.30 -0.73
CA THR A 101 -11.33 0.76 0.01
C THR A 101 -10.93 1.80 1.05
N PHE A 102 -9.85 1.56 1.78
CA PHE A 102 -9.34 2.51 2.77
C PHE A 102 -8.99 3.84 2.11
N CYS A 103 -8.23 3.81 1.01
CA CYS A 103 -7.81 5.05 0.35
C CYS A 103 -9.00 5.85 -0.18
N LYS A 104 -10.03 5.17 -0.68
CA LYS A 104 -11.26 5.83 -1.15
C LYS A 104 -12.05 6.46 -0.01
N SER A 105 -11.88 5.99 1.21
CA SER A 105 -12.58 6.53 2.37
C SER A 105 -11.96 7.82 2.91
N LEU A 106 -10.77 8.17 2.44
CA LEU A 106 -10.06 9.37 2.90
C LEU A 106 -10.70 10.65 2.34
N ASN A 107 -10.72 11.68 3.16
CA ASN A 107 -11.30 12.99 2.80
C ASN A 107 -10.24 14.07 2.69
#